data_aafc2c618452f5812e48d778f8eec261
#
_entry.id   aafc2c618452f5812e48d778f8eec261
#
_cell.length_a   1.000
_cell.length_b   1.000
_cell.length_c   1.000
_cell.angle_alpha   90.00
_cell.angle_beta   90.00
_cell.angle_gamma   90.00
#
_symmetry.space_group_name_H-M   'P 1'
#
loop_
_entity.id
_entity.type
_entity.pdbx_description
1 polymer ?
#
loop_
_entity_poly.entity_id
_entity_poly.type
_entity_poly.pdbx_seq_one_letter_code
_entity_poly.pdbx_strand_id
1 'polypeptide(L)'
;MPDKISHILISKKYLEKINDIKGKEYFYYGAIYPDLYDLSKKEEYYKSHFIQKGSGYNSKLLENFIKKHSYAPPSFLKGVDFHIFTDHFVSKNLNKYYSFYTEIKNKTDVELSKILSDYALHHCRNEKIIPIILKEENDEQIQNSFYKFEKYRKTDIGDISSVNNNYLEFIDEIIDKYLKQNLN
;
A
#
# COMPACT_ATOMS: atom_id res chain seq x y z
N MET A 1 3.82 -5.56 7.67
CA MET A 1 3.63 -4.55 6.63
C MET A 1 2.18 -4.56 6.23
N PRO A 2 1.60 -3.44 5.84
CA PRO A 2 0.27 -3.39 5.26
C PRO A 2 0.21 -4.29 4.03
N ASP A 3 -0.91 -4.95 3.80
CA ASP A 3 -1.15 -5.69 2.57
C ASP A 3 -1.76 -4.76 1.48
N LYS A 4 -1.95 -5.27 0.26
CA LYS A 4 -2.46 -4.50 -0.88
C LYS A 4 -3.77 -3.76 -0.56
N ILE A 5 -4.71 -4.41 0.12
CA ILE A 5 -6.01 -3.78 0.40
C ILE A 5 -5.91 -2.73 1.52
N SER A 6 -5.00 -2.93 2.49
CA SER A 6 -4.68 -1.92 3.51
C SER A 6 -4.05 -0.68 2.87
N HIS A 7 -3.18 -0.83 1.87
CA HIS A 7 -2.66 0.29 1.10
C HIS A 7 -3.77 1.06 0.37
N ILE A 8 -4.80 0.37 -0.15
CA ILE A 8 -5.97 1.07 -0.74
C ILE A 8 -6.74 1.85 0.31
N LEU A 9 -6.96 1.30 1.52
CA LEU A 9 -7.64 2.02 2.59
C LEU A 9 -6.88 3.29 3.00
N ILE A 10 -5.57 3.17 3.24
CA ILE A 10 -4.70 4.30 3.60
C ILE A 10 -4.72 5.36 2.48
N SER A 11 -4.64 4.92 1.23
CA SER A 11 -4.72 5.79 0.06
C SER A 11 -6.06 6.51 -0.06
N LYS A 12 -7.17 5.80 0.20
CA LYS A 12 -8.51 6.38 0.18
C LYS A 12 -8.61 7.50 1.22
N LYS A 13 -8.18 7.24 2.44
CA LYS A 13 -8.17 8.25 3.52
C LYS A 13 -7.28 9.45 3.18
N TYR A 14 -6.12 9.21 2.56
CA TYR A 14 -5.26 10.28 2.07
C TYR A 14 -5.97 11.14 1.01
N LEU A 15 -6.61 10.52 0.01
CA LEU A 15 -7.31 11.20 -1.07
C LEU A 15 -8.54 12.00 -0.55
N GLU A 16 -9.28 11.44 0.41
CA GLU A 16 -10.36 12.14 1.11
C GLU A 16 -9.84 13.41 1.80
N LYS A 17 -8.66 13.35 2.43
CA LYS A 17 -8.09 14.48 3.17
C LYS A 17 -7.60 15.60 2.27
N ILE A 18 -7.02 15.30 1.11
CA ILE A 18 -6.49 16.33 0.19
C ILE A 18 -7.50 16.85 -0.84
N ASN A 19 -8.61 16.17 -0.99
CA ASN A 19 -9.78 16.53 -1.80
C ASN A 19 -9.52 16.90 -3.28
N ASP A 20 -8.38 16.57 -3.88
CA ASP A 20 -8.01 17.05 -5.23
C ASP A 20 -7.05 16.15 -6.03
N ILE A 21 -7.23 14.83 -6.10
CA ILE A 21 -6.44 14.05 -7.06
C ILE A 21 -7.28 13.63 -8.27
N LYS A 22 -7.02 14.27 -9.41
CA LYS A 22 -7.45 13.76 -10.72
C LYS A 22 -6.76 12.40 -10.97
N GLY A 23 -7.55 11.39 -11.33
CA GLY A 23 -7.04 10.04 -11.61
C GLY A 23 -6.72 9.25 -10.34
N LYS A 24 -7.59 9.31 -9.33
CA LYS A 24 -7.49 8.51 -8.10
C LYS A 24 -7.36 7.01 -8.36
N GLU A 25 -7.95 6.53 -9.44
CA GLU A 25 -7.90 5.13 -9.88
C GLU A 25 -6.46 4.69 -10.22
N TYR A 26 -5.68 5.58 -10.78
CA TYR A 26 -4.25 5.36 -11.05
C TYR A 26 -3.42 5.48 -9.77
N PHE A 27 -3.82 6.38 -8.85
CA PHE A 27 -3.18 6.47 -7.54
C PHE A 27 -3.31 5.15 -6.77
N TYR A 28 -4.49 4.57 -6.73
CA TYR A 28 -4.71 3.27 -6.10
C TYR A 28 -3.85 2.16 -6.73
N TYR A 29 -3.74 2.14 -8.06
CA TYR A 29 -2.86 1.18 -8.71
C TYR A 29 -1.40 1.40 -8.33
N GLY A 30 -0.93 2.65 -8.30
CA GLY A 30 0.41 2.99 -7.83
C GLY A 30 0.66 2.56 -6.38
N ALA A 31 -0.34 2.75 -5.52
CA ALA A 31 -0.25 2.39 -4.11
C ALA A 31 -0.19 0.88 -3.83
N ILE A 32 -0.52 0.02 -4.79
CA ILE A 32 -0.36 -1.44 -4.68
C ILE A 32 0.71 -1.99 -5.62
N TYR A 33 1.22 -1.19 -6.55
CA TYR A 33 2.14 -1.63 -7.61
C TYR A 33 3.40 -2.34 -7.07
N PRO A 34 4.10 -1.84 -6.02
CA PRO A 34 5.25 -2.54 -5.47
C PRO A 34 4.94 -3.96 -4.97
N ASP A 35 3.73 -4.16 -4.44
CA ASP A 35 3.25 -5.45 -3.93
C ASP A 35 2.74 -6.41 -5.02
N LEU A 36 2.66 -5.98 -6.27
CA LEU A 36 2.28 -6.84 -7.38
C LEU A 36 3.43 -7.72 -7.88
N TYR A 37 4.66 -7.42 -7.47
CA TYR A 37 5.82 -8.28 -7.71
C TYR A 37 5.75 -9.58 -6.89
N ASP A 38 6.56 -10.57 -7.25
CA ASP A 38 6.67 -11.82 -6.48
C ASP A 38 7.50 -11.59 -5.21
N LEU A 39 6.83 -11.17 -4.14
CA LEU A 39 7.48 -10.85 -2.87
C LEU A 39 8.11 -12.06 -2.16
N SER A 40 7.84 -13.30 -2.63
CA SER A 40 8.55 -14.49 -2.15
C SER A 40 10.01 -14.53 -2.63
N LYS A 41 10.31 -13.81 -3.72
CA LYS A 41 11.65 -13.63 -4.25
C LYS A 41 12.27 -12.35 -3.70
N LYS A 42 13.29 -12.51 -2.88
CA LYS A 42 13.96 -11.40 -2.20
C LYS A 42 14.48 -10.31 -3.15
N GLU A 43 14.94 -10.69 -4.33
CA GLU A 43 15.44 -9.74 -5.34
C GLU A 43 14.31 -8.91 -5.93
N GLU A 44 13.16 -9.50 -6.21
CA GLU A 44 11.98 -8.79 -6.69
C GLU A 44 11.42 -7.84 -5.63
N TYR A 45 11.37 -8.28 -4.37
CA TYR A 45 11.02 -7.43 -3.24
C TYR A 45 11.95 -6.22 -3.14
N TYR A 46 13.27 -6.42 -3.22
CA TYR A 46 14.23 -5.33 -3.17
C TYR A 46 14.06 -4.35 -4.34
N LYS A 47 13.84 -4.87 -5.56
CA LYS A 47 13.60 -4.08 -6.75
C LYS A 47 12.33 -3.24 -6.62
N SER A 48 11.21 -3.86 -6.24
CA SER A 48 9.89 -3.21 -6.19
C SER A 48 9.74 -2.19 -5.05
N HIS A 49 10.46 -2.41 -3.93
CA HIS A 49 10.43 -1.52 -2.76
C HIS A 49 11.64 -0.59 -2.67
N PHE A 50 12.43 -0.50 -3.78
CA PHE A 50 13.57 0.40 -3.86
C PHE A 50 14.57 0.23 -2.72
N ILE A 51 14.85 -1.03 -2.35
CA ILE A 51 15.76 -1.41 -1.29
C ILE A 51 17.13 -1.73 -1.88
N GLN A 52 18.16 -1.09 -1.38
CA GLN A 52 19.55 -1.43 -1.70
C GLN A 52 20.03 -2.50 -0.72
N LYS A 53 20.58 -3.60 -1.25
CA LYS A 53 21.10 -4.70 -0.44
C LYS A 53 22.16 -4.19 0.56
N GLY A 54 21.91 -4.42 1.84
CA GLY A 54 22.81 -4.03 2.93
C GLY A 54 22.62 -2.61 3.50
N SER A 55 21.84 -1.73 2.84
CA SER A 55 21.64 -0.35 3.30
C SER A 55 20.18 0.06 3.48
N GLY A 56 19.22 -0.80 3.12
CA GLY A 56 17.78 -0.51 3.26
C GLY A 56 17.21 0.34 2.13
N TYR A 57 16.13 1.07 2.41
CA TYR A 57 15.47 1.95 1.44
C TYR A 57 16.42 3.00 0.87
N ASN A 58 16.34 3.20 -0.45
CA ASN A 58 17.18 4.15 -1.19
C ASN A 58 16.30 5.06 -2.06
N SER A 59 16.12 6.31 -1.64
CA SER A 59 15.30 7.32 -2.35
C SER A 59 15.74 7.54 -3.80
N LYS A 60 17.04 7.43 -4.08
CA LYS A 60 17.57 7.60 -5.44
C LYS A 60 17.07 6.51 -6.41
N LEU A 61 16.82 5.29 -5.92
CA LEU A 61 16.20 4.24 -6.75
C LEU A 61 14.75 4.58 -7.10
N LEU A 62 13.98 5.10 -6.15
CA LEU A 62 12.61 5.57 -6.39
C LEU A 62 12.60 6.78 -7.34
N GLU A 63 13.48 7.77 -7.14
CA GLU A 63 13.63 8.92 -8.03
C GLU A 63 13.94 8.49 -9.47
N ASN A 64 14.86 7.53 -9.64
CA ASN A 64 15.20 6.97 -10.95
C ASN A 64 13.99 6.25 -11.59
N PHE A 65 13.22 5.51 -10.81
CA PHE A 65 11.99 4.87 -11.28
C PHE A 65 10.97 5.91 -11.74
N ILE A 66 10.71 6.94 -10.94
CA ILE A 66 9.78 8.03 -11.28
C ILE A 66 10.24 8.74 -12.57
N LYS A 67 11.52 9.04 -12.68
CA LYS A 67 12.09 9.66 -13.88
C LYS A 67 11.97 8.78 -15.12
N LYS A 68 12.29 7.50 -15.00
CA LYS A 68 12.17 6.51 -16.08
C LYS A 68 10.74 6.39 -16.59
N HIS A 69 9.77 6.46 -15.70
CA HIS A 69 8.35 6.29 -16.00
C HIS A 69 7.55 7.60 -16.00
N SER A 70 8.22 8.74 -16.26
CA SER A 70 7.60 10.07 -16.31
C SER A 70 6.47 10.22 -17.34
N TYR A 71 6.33 9.27 -18.27
CA TYR A 71 5.21 9.16 -19.20
C TYR A 71 3.93 8.58 -18.58
N ALA A 72 4.03 7.89 -17.43
CA ALA A 72 2.87 7.35 -16.71
C ALA A 72 2.08 8.49 -16.02
N PRO A 73 0.78 8.27 -15.71
CA PRO A 73 0.00 9.27 -15.00
C PRO A 73 0.68 9.74 -13.70
N PRO A 74 0.79 11.04 -13.44
CA PRO A 74 1.44 11.55 -12.21
C PRO A 74 0.83 10.99 -10.92
N SER A 75 -0.50 10.76 -10.92
CA SER A 75 -1.19 10.14 -9.79
C SER A 75 -0.71 8.71 -9.52
N PHE A 76 -0.37 7.92 -10.54
CA PHE A 76 0.24 6.61 -10.38
C PHE A 76 1.61 6.70 -9.68
N LEU A 77 2.49 7.56 -10.21
CA LEU A 77 3.83 7.74 -9.65
C LEU A 77 3.77 8.21 -8.18
N LYS A 78 2.83 9.10 -7.88
CA LYS A 78 2.56 9.55 -6.51
C LYS A 78 2.02 8.42 -5.62
N GLY A 79 1.22 7.52 -6.18
CA GLY A 79 0.75 6.32 -5.47
C GLY A 79 1.90 5.38 -5.10
N VAL A 80 2.86 5.17 -6.02
CA VAL A 80 4.08 4.38 -5.74
C VAL A 80 4.90 5.01 -4.62
N ASP A 81 5.16 6.32 -4.69
CA ASP A 81 5.87 7.06 -3.64
C ASP A 81 5.17 6.94 -2.28
N PHE A 82 3.84 7.11 -2.27
CA PHE A 82 3.02 6.98 -1.07
C PHE A 82 3.06 5.58 -0.46
N HIS A 83 3.05 4.52 -1.29
CA HIS A 83 3.23 3.15 -0.82
C HIS A 83 4.56 2.98 -0.07
N ILE A 84 5.66 3.37 -0.70
CA ILE A 84 7.01 3.24 -0.12
C ILE A 84 7.14 4.02 1.19
N PHE A 85 6.59 5.24 1.23
CA PHE A 85 6.54 6.01 2.47
C PHE A 85 5.75 5.27 3.57
N THR A 86 4.57 4.75 3.23
CA THR A 86 3.70 4.02 4.17
C THR A 86 4.44 2.82 4.76
N ASP A 87 5.06 2.00 3.92
CA ASP A 87 5.83 0.84 4.35
C ASP A 87 6.99 1.19 5.26
N HIS A 88 7.72 2.24 4.89
CA HIS A 88 8.83 2.72 5.70
C HIS A 88 8.36 3.27 7.06
N PHE A 89 7.24 4.00 7.08
CA PHE A 89 6.65 4.50 8.31
C PHE A 89 6.18 3.36 9.22
N VAL A 90 5.44 2.40 8.67
CA VAL A 90 4.94 1.23 9.42
C VAL A 90 6.10 0.40 9.94
N SER A 91 7.15 0.15 9.13
CA SER A 91 8.31 -0.63 9.57
C SER A 91 9.04 -0.03 10.76
N LYS A 92 9.07 1.32 10.86
CA LYS A 92 9.64 2.05 12.01
C LYS A 92 8.73 2.07 13.23
N ASN A 93 7.43 1.81 13.05
CA ASN A 93 6.41 1.90 14.07
C ASN A 93 5.66 0.57 14.26
N LEU A 94 6.31 -0.58 14.01
CA LEU A 94 5.69 -1.92 14.05
C LEU A 94 4.98 -2.19 15.36
N ASN A 95 5.57 -1.84 16.51
CA ASN A 95 4.94 -2.03 17.80
C ASN A 95 3.61 -1.28 17.91
N LYS A 96 3.55 -0.06 17.38
CA LYS A 96 2.31 0.73 17.33
C LYS A 96 1.31 0.11 16.36
N TYR A 97 1.75 -0.27 15.16
CA TYR A 97 0.92 -0.94 14.17
C TYR A 97 0.31 -2.24 14.71
N TYR A 98 1.06 -3.03 15.48
CA TYR A 98 0.54 -4.25 16.12
C TYR A 98 -0.17 -4.00 17.46
N SER A 99 -0.03 -2.85 18.11
CA SER A 99 -0.74 -2.53 19.35
C SER A 99 -2.27 -2.48 19.18
N PHE A 100 -2.76 -2.24 17.96
CA PHE A 100 -4.20 -2.28 17.64
C PHE A 100 -4.79 -3.68 17.82
N TYR A 101 -3.94 -4.70 17.90
CA TYR A 101 -4.30 -6.10 18.10
C TYR A 101 -4.22 -6.56 19.54
N THR A 102 -3.61 -5.78 20.45
CA THR A 102 -3.36 -6.24 21.83
C THR A 102 -4.62 -6.45 22.66
N GLU A 103 -5.76 -5.89 22.22
CA GLU A 103 -7.06 -6.20 22.82
C GLU A 103 -7.60 -7.58 22.41
N ILE A 104 -7.06 -8.17 21.35
CA ILE A 104 -7.44 -9.48 20.83
C ILE A 104 -6.46 -10.52 21.36
N LYS A 105 -6.57 -10.83 22.64
CA LYS A 105 -5.76 -11.87 23.29
C LYS A 105 -5.87 -13.20 22.53
N ASN A 106 -4.72 -13.86 22.28
CA ASN A 106 -4.57 -15.20 21.70
C ASN A 106 -4.74 -15.35 20.18
N LYS A 107 -4.60 -14.32 19.36
CA LYS A 107 -4.55 -14.46 17.90
C LYS A 107 -3.11 -14.42 17.37
N THR A 108 -2.86 -15.19 16.32
CA THR A 108 -1.58 -15.18 15.59
C THR A 108 -1.46 -13.92 14.74
N ASP A 109 -0.23 -13.50 14.35
CA ASP A 109 0.00 -12.37 13.44
C ASP A 109 -0.74 -12.53 12.11
N VAL A 110 -0.94 -13.78 11.64
CA VAL A 110 -1.68 -14.09 10.41
C VAL A 110 -3.16 -13.77 10.56
N GLU A 111 -3.78 -14.17 11.69
CA GLU A 111 -5.20 -13.88 11.98
C GLU A 111 -5.43 -12.38 12.14
N LEU A 112 -4.49 -11.69 12.77
CA LEU A 112 -4.54 -10.24 12.97
C LEU A 112 -4.42 -9.51 11.63
N SER A 113 -3.47 -9.91 10.79
CA SER A 113 -3.33 -9.37 9.43
C SER A 113 -4.61 -9.56 8.62
N LYS A 114 -5.25 -10.74 8.72
CA LYS A 114 -6.51 -11.02 8.05
C LYS A 114 -7.64 -10.09 8.50
N ILE A 115 -7.78 -9.80 9.79
CA ILE A 115 -8.81 -8.89 10.32
C ILE A 115 -8.64 -7.47 9.76
N LEU A 116 -7.40 -6.95 9.69
CA LEU A 116 -7.16 -5.64 9.07
C LEU A 116 -7.44 -5.65 7.57
N SER A 117 -7.10 -6.74 6.88
CA SER A 117 -7.42 -6.91 5.46
C SER A 117 -8.93 -6.93 5.24
N ASP A 118 -9.69 -7.65 6.05
CA ASP A 118 -11.15 -7.73 5.99
C ASP A 118 -11.78 -6.35 6.28
N TYR A 119 -11.24 -5.61 7.26
CA TYR A 119 -11.66 -4.25 7.55
C TYR A 119 -11.41 -3.30 6.36
N ALA A 120 -10.21 -3.34 5.79
CA ALA A 120 -9.87 -2.54 4.63
C ALA A 120 -10.74 -2.92 3.43
N LEU A 121 -11.01 -4.21 3.22
CA LEU A 121 -11.88 -4.70 2.16
C LEU A 121 -13.31 -4.21 2.32
N HIS A 122 -13.85 -4.17 3.57
CA HIS A 122 -15.17 -3.60 3.85
C HIS A 122 -15.30 -2.17 3.35
N HIS A 123 -14.27 -1.36 3.56
CA HIS A 123 -14.30 0.07 3.22
C HIS A 123 -13.89 0.40 1.79
N CYS A 124 -13.16 -0.49 1.09
CA CYS A 124 -12.48 -0.15 -0.16
C CYS A 124 -12.79 -1.10 -1.34
N ARG A 125 -13.59 -2.15 -1.17
CA ARG A 125 -13.83 -3.15 -2.23
C ARG A 125 -14.37 -2.57 -3.53
N ASN A 126 -15.10 -1.47 -3.46
CA ASN A 126 -15.74 -0.84 -4.61
C ASN A 126 -14.90 0.27 -5.25
N GLU A 127 -13.71 0.55 -4.72
CA GLU A 127 -12.85 1.57 -5.34
C GLU A 127 -12.39 1.09 -6.72
N LYS A 128 -12.53 1.96 -7.71
CA LYS A 128 -12.07 1.68 -9.06
C LYS A 128 -10.55 1.77 -9.12
N ILE A 129 -9.90 0.75 -9.66
CA ILE A 129 -8.45 0.69 -9.88
C ILE A 129 -8.19 0.46 -11.36
N ILE A 130 -7.35 1.27 -11.98
CA ILE A 130 -7.01 1.15 -13.39
C ILE A 130 -5.54 0.76 -13.51
N PRO A 131 -5.22 -0.46 -14.00
CA PRO A 131 -3.85 -0.90 -14.17
C PRO A 131 -3.13 -0.12 -15.27
N ILE A 132 -1.82 0.01 -15.11
CA ILE A 132 -0.91 0.65 -16.07
C ILE A 132 0.13 -0.37 -16.49
N ILE A 133 0.43 -0.43 -17.79
CA ILE A 133 1.51 -1.25 -18.34
C ILE A 133 2.74 -0.36 -18.50
N LEU A 134 3.79 -0.65 -17.75
CA LEU A 134 5.04 0.12 -17.77
C LEU A 134 6.08 -0.40 -18.78
N LYS A 135 5.77 -1.50 -19.48
CA LYS A 135 6.69 -2.19 -20.43
C LYS A 135 7.98 -2.66 -19.74
N GLU A 136 7.84 -3.17 -18.53
CA GLU A 136 8.92 -3.80 -17.77
C GLU A 136 8.96 -5.32 -18.06
N GLU A 137 10.10 -5.95 -17.76
CA GLU A 137 10.29 -7.40 -17.94
C GLU A 137 9.25 -8.27 -17.22
N ASN A 138 8.71 -7.76 -16.12
CA ASN A 138 7.76 -8.47 -15.25
C ASN A 138 6.29 -8.09 -15.49
N ASP A 139 5.95 -7.38 -16.57
CA ASP A 139 4.59 -6.87 -16.80
C ASP A 139 3.54 -7.98 -16.79
N GLU A 140 3.79 -9.13 -17.39
CA GLU A 140 2.83 -10.25 -17.39
C GLU A 140 2.59 -10.77 -15.96
N GLN A 141 3.63 -10.93 -15.17
CA GLN A 141 3.53 -11.36 -13.77
C GLN A 141 2.74 -10.34 -12.95
N ILE A 142 3.03 -9.06 -13.13
CA ILE A 142 2.35 -7.95 -12.45
C ILE A 142 0.86 -7.94 -12.80
N GLN A 143 0.50 -8.11 -14.09
CA GLN A 143 -0.90 -8.20 -14.53
C GLN A 143 -1.62 -9.41 -13.91
N ASN A 144 -0.98 -10.57 -13.88
CA ASN A 144 -1.54 -11.77 -13.25
C ASN A 144 -1.73 -11.59 -11.74
N SER A 145 -0.80 -10.93 -11.06
CA SER A 145 -0.90 -10.61 -9.63
C SER A 145 -2.06 -9.61 -9.37
N PHE A 146 -2.20 -8.60 -10.21
CA PHE A 146 -3.32 -7.67 -10.15
C PHE A 146 -4.68 -8.37 -10.37
N TYR A 147 -4.77 -9.27 -11.33
CA TYR A 147 -5.99 -10.04 -11.56
C TYR A 147 -6.37 -10.91 -10.35
N LYS A 148 -5.39 -11.54 -9.70
CA LYS A 148 -5.63 -12.31 -8.46
C LYS A 148 -6.11 -11.39 -7.33
N PHE A 149 -5.53 -10.19 -7.21
CA PHE A 149 -5.96 -9.19 -6.24
C PHE A 149 -7.41 -8.72 -6.50
N GLU A 150 -7.79 -8.47 -7.75
CA GLU A 150 -9.17 -8.11 -8.11
C GLU A 150 -10.19 -9.23 -7.79
N LYS A 151 -9.79 -10.50 -7.91
CA LYS A 151 -10.60 -11.64 -7.44
C LYS A 151 -10.72 -11.65 -5.92
N TYR A 152 -9.62 -11.43 -5.20
CA TYR A 152 -9.63 -11.36 -3.74
C TYR A 152 -10.58 -10.28 -3.23
N ARG A 153 -10.63 -9.11 -3.86
CA ARG A 153 -11.55 -8.03 -3.47
C ARG A 153 -13.04 -8.39 -3.54
N LYS A 154 -13.39 -9.47 -4.21
CA LYS A 154 -14.77 -9.97 -4.34
C LYS A 154 -15.11 -11.07 -3.32
N THR A 155 -14.17 -11.48 -2.48
CA THR A 155 -14.41 -12.51 -1.47
C THR A 155 -15.27 -11.99 -0.32
N ASP A 156 -15.82 -12.91 0.46
CA ASP A 156 -16.58 -12.58 1.66
C ASP A 156 -15.66 -11.97 2.72
N ILE A 157 -16.25 -11.06 3.49
CA ILE A 157 -15.58 -10.35 4.57
C ILE A 157 -15.84 -11.11 5.88
N GLY A 158 -14.78 -11.33 6.65
CA GLY A 158 -14.88 -11.88 8.00
C GLY A 158 -15.37 -10.86 9.05
N ASP A 159 -15.28 -11.24 10.30
CA ASP A 159 -15.63 -10.36 11.41
C ASP A 159 -14.60 -9.25 11.60
N ILE A 160 -15.04 -8.00 11.49
CA ILE A 160 -14.23 -6.79 11.61
C ILE A 160 -14.50 -5.99 12.89
N SER A 161 -15.37 -6.50 13.79
CA SER A 161 -15.82 -5.78 15.00
C SER A 161 -14.69 -5.47 15.99
N SER A 162 -13.58 -6.18 15.88
CA SER A 162 -12.40 -6.01 16.75
C SER A 162 -11.43 -4.91 16.29
N VAL A 163 -11.64 -4.27 15.12
CA VAL A 163 -10.83 -3.16 14.70
C VAL A 163 -11.33 -1.89 15.37
N ASN A 164 -10.48 -1.30 16.20
CA ASN A 164 -10.82 -0.10 16.97
C ASN A 164 -10.38 1.21 16.26
N ASN A 165 -10.77 2.35 16.86
CA ASN A 165 -10.44 3.67 16.35
C ASN A 165 -8.93 3.97 16.30
N ASN A 166 -8.12 3.31 17.12
CA ASN A 166 -6.66 3.51 17.14
C ASN A 166 -6.03 3.18 15.79
N TYR A 167 -6.59 2.20 15.04
CA TYR A 167 -6.12 1.90 13.68
C TYR A 167 -6.36 3.07 12.72
N LEU A 168 -7.51 3.72 12.80
CA LEU A 168 -7.81 4.90 12.00
C LEU A 168 -6.92 6.09 12.39
N GLU A 169 -6.68 6.31 13.67
CA GLU A 169 -5.75 7.33 14.17
C GLU A 169 -4.31 7.10 13.65
N PHE A 170 -3.88 5.84 13.58
CA PHE A 170 -2.58 5.52 13.01
C PHE A 170 -2.51 5.79 11.51
N ILE A 171 -3.59 5.50 10.76
CA ILE A 171 -3.68 5.88 9.35
C ILE A 171 -3.59 7.39 9.20
N ASP A 172 -4.29 8.16 10.02
CA ASP A 172 -4.22 9.62 10.01
C ASP A 172 -2.80 10.14 10.30
N GLU A 173 -2.08 9.50 11.22
CA GLU A 173 -0.68 9.84 11.50
C GLU A 173 0.24 9.60 10.30
N ILE A 174 0.07 8.47 9.59
CA ILE A 174 0.81 8.19 8.33
C ILE A 174 0.58 9.34 7.35
N ILE A 175 -0.68 9.70 7.13
CA ILE A 175 -1.08 10.72 6.17
C ILE A 175 -0.49 12.09 6.55
N ASP A 176 -0.59 12.48 7.81
CA ASP A 176 -0.07 13.76 8.30
C ASP A 176 1.44 13.87 8.15
N LYS A 177 2.16 12.78 8.41
CA LYS A 177 3.61 12.75 8.21
C LYS A 177 4.00 12.87 6.75
N TYR A 178 3.27 12.15 5.86
CA TYR A 178 3.51 12.25 4.42
C TYR A 178 3.25 13.65 3.89
N LEU A 179 2.13 14.28 4.29
CA LEU A 179 1.79 15.64 3.89
C LEU A 179 2.86 16.64 4.35
N LYS A 180 3.36 16.54 5.59
CA LYS A 180 4.41 17.42 6.11
C LYS A 180 5.73 17.31 5.36
N GLN A 181 6.07 16.13 4.84
CA GLN A 181 7.29 15.94 4.06
C GLN A 181 7.19 16.49 2.64
N ASN A 182 5.99 16.57 2.08
CA ASN A 182 5.74 17.00 0.70
C ASN A 182 5.27 18.47 0.57
N LEU A 183 5.11 19.18 1.69
CA LEU A 183 4.79 20.60 1.73
C LEU A 183 6.03 21.51 1.90
N ASN A 184 7.23 20.91 2.12
CA ASN A 184 8.52 21.58 2.20
C ASN A 184 9.34 21.28 0.93
#